data_045d6dd8ffe68ada79ea9b33523d6e8a
#
_entry.id   045d6dd8ffe68ada79ea9b33523d6e8a
#
_cell.length_a   1.000
_cell.length_b   1.000
_cell.length_c   1.000
_cell.angle_alpha   90.00
_cell.angle_beta   90.00
_cell.angle_gamma   90.00
#
_symmetry.space_group_name_H-M   'P 1'
#
loop_
_entity.id
_entity.type
_entity.pdbx_description
1 polymer ?
#
loop_
_entity_poly.entity_id
_entity_poly.type
_entity_poly.pdbx_seq_one_letter_code
_entity_poly.pdbx_strand_id
1 'polypeptide(L)'
;MADPRQLAALSFFHGMPERTLHRIAHSATELSVPAGHVLVRQNDRATAVFFLLSGSVQILIRVGSDDLLVGVLREEEGQLIGWSTFRPPYRYTASVRCEGPAVVLRVPATVFNELFEQDPAFAYATLSRVAVSVANRYEDARDLLHLPPRQGPVDGGVP
;
A
#
# COMPACT_ATOMS: atom_id res chain seq x y z
N MET A 1 -7.86 -2.64 -18.52
CA MET A 1 -6.83 -3.70 -18.45
C MET A 1 -5.48 -3.02 -18.50
N ALA A 2 -4.62 -3.28 -17.53
CA ALA A 2 -3.28 -2.70 -17.49
C ALA A 2 -2.28 -3.54 -18.31
N ASP A 3 -1.12 -2.96 -18.64
CA ASP A 3 -0.03 -3.70 -19.28
C ASP A 3 0.72 -4.52 -18.20
N PRO A 4 0.87 -5.85 -18.35
CA PRO A 4 1.66 -6.68 -17.43
C PRO A 4 3.10 -6.19 -17.25
N ARG A 5 3.68 -5.52 -18.25
CA ARG A 5 5.02 -4.95 -18.19
C ARG A 5 5.11 -3.78 -17.17
N GLN A 6 4.04 -2.98 -17.05
CA GLN A 6 3.97 -1.94 -16.03
C GLN A 6 4.02 -2.55 -14.63
N LEU A 7 3.29 -3.66 -14.39
CA LEU A 7 3.35 -4.39 -13.12
C LEU A 7 4.75 -4.95 -12.86
N ALA A 8 5.37 -5.57 -13.86
CA ALA A 8 6.72 -6.15 -13.74
C ALA A 8 7.78 -5.09 -13.37
N ALA A 9 7.58 -3.84 -13.76
CA ALA A 9 8.47 -2.72 -13.45
C ALA A 9 8.33 -2.24 -11.99
N LEU A 10 7.22 -2.51 -11.32
CA LEU A 10 7.02 -2.12 -9.93
C LEU A 10 7.79 -3.07 -9.00
N SER A 11 8.55 -2.51 -8.07
CA SER A 11 9.38 -3.27 -7.11
C SER A 11 8.55 -4.31 -6.33
N PHE A 12 7.30 -3.98 -6.05
CA PHE A 12 6.36 -4.89 -5.38
C PHE A 12 6.15 -6.21 -6.12
N PHE A 13 6.26 -6.22 -7.44
CA PHE A 13 6.03 -7.41 -8.27
C PHE A 13 7.30 -8.09 -8.78
N HIS A 14 8.49 -7.60 -8.41
CA HIS A 14 9.75 -8.19 -8.87
C HIS A 14 9.82 -9.69 -8.54
N GLY A 15 10.19 -10.51 -9.54
CA GLY A 15 10.34 -11.96 -9.38
C GLY A 15 9.03 -12.74 -9.29
N MET A 16 7.88 -12.09 -9.46
CA MET A 16 6.61 -12.82 -9.56
C MET A 16 6.45 -13.49 -10.91
N PRO A 17 5.81 -14.69 -10.99
CA PRO A 17 5.59 -15.40 -12.23
C PRO A 17 4.77 -14.57 -13.22
N GLU A 18 5.17 -14.61 -14.51
CA GLU A 18 4.51 -13.85 -15.58
C GLU A 18 3.00 -14.12 -15.65
N ARG A 19 2.59 -15.39 -15.53
CA ARG A 19 1.16 -15.78 -15.49
C ARG A 19 0.38 -15.07 -14.40
N THR A 20 1.00 -14.85 -13.24
CA THR A 20 0.39 -14.14 -12.10
C THR A 20 0.25 -12.66 -12.41
N LEU A 21 1.29 -12.06 -13.00
CA LEU A 21 1.24 -10.66 -13.45
C LEU A 21 0.16 -10.43 -14.49
N HIS A 22 -0.01 -11.34 -15.45
CA HIS A 22 -1.08 -11.28 -16.45
C HIS A 22 -2.48 -11.32 -15.81
N ARG A 23 -2.70 -12.18 -14.82
CA ARG A 23 -3.98 -12.25 -14.09
C ARG A 23 -4.29 -10.95 -13.36
N ILE A 24 -3.31 -10.40 -12.66
CA ILE A 24 -3.46 -9.12 -11.94
C ILE A 24 -3.72 -7.99 -12.94
N ALA A 25 -2.94 -7.89 -14.02
CA ALA A 25 -3.06 -6.87 -15.04
C ALA A 25 -4.43 -6.90 -15.74
N HIS A 26 -4.98 -8.08 -15.99
CA HIS A 26 -6.30 -8.24 -16.60
C HIS A 26 -7.40 -7.57 -15.79
N SER A 27 -7.31 -7.63 -14.47
CA SER A 27 -8.31 -7.07 -13.54
C SER A 27 -7.95 -5.67 -13.04
N ALA A 28 -6.75 -5.20 -13.34
CA ALA A 28 -6.27 -3.89 -12.95
C ALA A 28 -6.82 -2.79 -13.85
N THR A 29 -7.08 -1.63 -13.27
CA THR A 29 -7.51 -0.42 -13.98
C THR A 29 -6.55 0.72 -13.69
N GLU A 30 -6.01 1.32 -14.75
CA GLU A 30 -5.24 2.55 -14.63
C GLU A 30 -6.18 3.75 -14.47
N LEU A 31 -5.90 4.61 -13.51
CA LEU A 31 -6.68 5.80 -13.20
C LEU A 31 -5.75 7.02 -13.20
N SER A 32 -6.10 8.00 -14.02
CA SER A 32 -5.51 9.34 -13.96
C SER A 32 -6.40 10.22 -13.09
N VAL A 33 -5.83 10.79 -12.04
CA VAL A 33 -6.58 11.54 -11.04
C VAL A 33 -5.97 12.94 -10.82
N PRO A 34 -6.79 13.97 -10.56
CA PRO A 34 -6.30 15.33 -10.34
C PRO A 34 -5.69 15.51 -8.95
N ALA A 35 -5.02 16.64 -8.77
CA ALA A 35 -4.59 17.10 -7.45
C ALA A 35 -5.78 17.16 -6.46
N GLY A 36 -5.52 16.78 -5.21
CA GLY A 36 -6.52 16.76 -4.14
C GLY A 36 -7.48 15.56 -4.19
N HIS A 37 -7.41 14.70 -5.22
CA HIS A 37 -8.25 13.51 -5.28
C HIS A 37 -7.95 12.56 -4.10
N VAL A 38 -8.99 12.06 -3.46
CA VAL A 38 -8.89 11.11 -2.35
C VAL A 38 -9.08 9.69 -2.90
N LEU A 39 -7.99 8.93 -2.96
CA LEU A 39 -8.00 7.54 -3.45
C LEU A 39 -8.75 6.59 -2.52
N VAL A 40 -8.48 6.73 -1.22
CA VAL A 40 -9.13 5.94 -0.16
C VAL A 40 -9.39 6.83 1.05
N ARG A 41 -10.44 6.51 1.79
CA ARG A 41 -10.80 7.20 3.04
C ARG A 41 -10.62 6.27 4.23
N GLN A 42 -10.06 6.81 5.31
CA GLN A 42 -9.95 6.09 6.58
C GLN A 42 -11.32 5.54 7.01
N ASN A 43 -11.35 4.32 7.49
CA ASN A 43 -12.51 3.54 7.91
C ASN A 43 -13.46 3.05 6.80
N ASP A 44 -13.28 3.47 5.54
CA ASP A 44 -14.00 2.86 4.43
C ASP A 44 -13.59 1.40 4.25
N ARG A 45 -14.49 0.60 3.68
CA ARG A 45 -14.21 -0.81 3.34
C ARG A 45 -13.07 -0.90 2.34
N ALA A 46 -12.04 -1.68 2.69
CA ALA A 46 -10.87 -1.88 1.83
C ALA A 46 -11.17 -2.94 0.76
N THR A 47 -11.53 -2.49 -0.43
CA THR A 47 -11.94 -3.33 -1.57
C THR A 47 -10.91 -3.40 -2.68
N ALA A 48 -9.89 -2.56 -2.64
CA ALA A 48 -8.83 -2.52 -3.66
C ALA A 48 -7.50 -2.09 -3.05
N VAL A 49 -6.43 -2.50 -3.69
CA VAL A 49 -5.09 -1.93 -3.51
C VAL A 49 -4.77 -1.04 -4.70
N PHE A 50 -3.87 -0.10 -4.49
CA PHE A 50 -3.39 0.79 -5.53
C PHE A 50 -1.86 0.78 -5.55
N PHE A 51 -1.31 0.96 -6.75
CA PHE A 51 0.12 1.17 -6.96
C PHE A 51 0.31 2.51 -7.65
N LEU A 52 1.17 3.36 -7.10
CA LEU A 52 1.47 4.66 -7.67
C LEU A 52 2.39 4.49 -8.88
N LEU A 53 1.92 4.92 -10.06
CA LEU A 53 2.68 4.87 -11.31
C LEU A 53 3.37 6.20 -11.59
N SER A 54 2.72 7.32 -11.23
CA SER A 54 3.32 8.66 -11.32
C SER A 54 2.67 9.64 -10.35
N GLY A 55 3.39 10.69 -9.99
CA GLY A 55 2.95 11.71 -9.04
C GLY A 55 3.33 11.41 -7.59
N SER A 56 2.60 12.01 -6.65
CA SER A 56 2.80 11.81 -5.21
C SER A 56 1.48 11.83 -4.44
N VAL A 57 1.44 11.11 -3.33
CA VAL A 57 0.27 11.05 -2.46
C VAL A 57 0.65 11.22 -1.00
N GLN A 58 -0.23 11.88 -0.25
CA GLN A 58 -0.17 12.03 1.20
C GLN A 58 -0.96 10.94 1.90
N ILE A 59 -0.40 10.39 2.96
CA ILE A 59 -1.09 9.48 3.87
C ILE A 59 -1.50 10.27 5.10
N LEU A 60 -2.79 10.30 5.38
CA LEU A 60 -3.43 11.12 6.40
C LEU A 60 -4.20 10.23 7.38
N ILE A 61 -3.97 10.42 8.67
CA ILE A 61 -4.77 9.79 9.72
C ILE A 61 -5.60 10.86 10.41
N ARG A 62 -6.92 10.63 10.47
CA ARG A 62 -7.85 11.49 11.21
C ARG A 62 -7.74 11.21 12.69
N VAL A 63 -7.43 12.26 13.46
CA VAL A 63 -7.40 12.24 14.92
C VAL A 63 -8.30 13.38 15.42
N GLY A 64 -9.48 13.04 15.94
CA GLY A 64 -10.50 14.04 16.26
C GLY A 64 -10.99 14.76 15.00
N SER A 65 -10.84 16.08 14.95
CA SER A 65 -11.19 16.93 13.80
C SER A 65 -10.07 17.10 12.79
N ASP A 66 -8.83 16.70 13.14
CA ASP A 66 -7.63 17.02 12.37
C ASP A 66 -7.13 15.84 11.54
N ASP A 67 -6.60 16.14 10.36
CA ASP A 67 -5.89 15.18 9.51
C ASP A 67 -4.38 15.32 9.75
N LEU A 68 -3.78 14.31 10.38
CA LEU A 68 -2.33 14.24 10.58
C LEU A 68 -1.66 13.62 9.36
N LEU A 69 -0.68 14.33 8.80
CA LEU A 69 0.20 13.76 7.77
C LEU A 69 1.16 12.76 8.43
N VAL A 70 1.10 11.49 8.00
CA VAL A 70 1.94 10.41 8.53
C VAL A 70 2.83 9.77 7.48
N GLY A 71 2.78 10.24 6.24
CA GLY A 71 3.65 9.77 5.16
C GLY A 71 3.36 10.44 3.84
N VAL A 72 4.36 10.41 2.96
CA VAL A 72 4.25 10.81 1.55
C VAL A 72 4.83 9.70 0.70
N LEU A 73 4.11 9.29 -0.33
CA LEU A 73 4.56 8.32 -1.32
C LEU A 73 4.85 9.00 -2.64
N ARG A 74 5.93 8.58 -3.30
CA ARG A 74 6.34 9.03 -4.63
C ARG A 74 6.45 7.85 -5.59
N GLU A 75 6.37 8.12 -6.89
CA GLU A 75 6.41 7.10 -7.94
C GLU A 75 7.66 6.22 -7.91
N GLU A 76 8.81 6.78 -7.56
CA GLU A 76 10.10 6.08 -7.53
C GLU A 76 10.13 4.88 -6.60
N GLU A 77 9.19 4.82 -5.68
CA GLU A 77 9.13 3.79 -4.65
C GLU A 77 8.21 2.61 -5.02
N GLY A 78 7.38 2.75 -6.08
CA GLY A 78 6.45 1.70 -6.56
C GLY A 78 5.53 1.15 -5.48
N GLN A 79 5.13 1.99 -4.53
CA GLN A 79 4.62 1.55 -3.26
C GLN A 79 3.15 1.17 -3.28
N LEU A 80 2.85 0.13 -2.53
CA LEU A 80 1.52 -0.34 -2.28
C LEU A 80 0.72 0.64 -1.40
N ILE A 81 -0.47 1.00 -1.85
CA ILE A 81 -1.48 1.74 -1.11
C ILE A 81 -2.65 0.80 -0.83
N GLY A 82 -3.16 0.80 0.42
CA GLY A 82 -4.34 0.03 0.78
C GLY A 82 -4.06 -1.41 1.23
N TRP A 83 -2.91 -1.67 1.88
CA TRP A 83 -2.58 -2.97 2.46
C TRP A 83 -3.64 -3.51 3.45
N SER A 84 -4.55 -2.68 3.93
CA SER A 84 -5.68 -3.08 4.79
C SER A 84 -6.64 -4.08 4.13
N THR A 85 -6.56 -4.25 2.80
CA THR A 85 -7.31 -5.29 2.07
C THR A 85 -6.89 -6.71 2.44
N PHE A 86 -5.69 -6.88 3.01
CA PHE A 86 -5.12 -8.19 3.33
C PHE A 86 -5.33 -8.62 4.78
N ARG A 87 -5.98 -7.79 5.60
CA ARG A 87 -6.23 -8.14 7.01
C ARG A 87 -7.60 -7.67 7.53
N PRO A 88 -8.25 -8.45 8.42
CA PRO A 88 -9.42 -7.98 9.14
C PRO A 88 -9.12 -6.69 9.94
N PRO A 89 -10.09 -5.80 10.10
CA PRO A 89 -11.49 -5.85 9.66
C PRO A 89 -11.73 -5.37 8.22
N TYR A 90 -10.72 -5.37 7.35
CA TYR A 90 -10.79 -4.97 5.93
C TYR A 90 -11.32 -3.54 5.75
N ARG A 91 -10.77 -2.61 6.54
CA ARG A 91 -11.02 -1.18 6.45
C ARG A 91 -9.70 -0.42 6.32
N TYR A 92 -9.69 0.61 5.50
CA TYR A 92 -8.51 1.45 5.35
C TYR A 92 -8.16 2.13 6.67
N THR A 93 -6.90 2.06 7.07
CA THR A 93 -6.40 2.62 8.33
C THR A 93 -6.05 4.10 8.22
N ALA A 94 -5.94 4.62 7.00
CA ALA A 94 -5.62 6.00 6.70
C ALA A 94 -6.37 6.45 5.45
N SER A 95 -6.52 7.75 5.27
CA SER A 95 -6.90 8.36 4.00
C SER A 95 -5.66 8.59 3.14
N VAL A 96 -5.80 8.48 1.81
CA VAL A 96 -4.72 8.77 0.86
C VAL A 96 -5.20 9.79 -0.14
N ARG A 97 -4.52 10.94 -0.21
CA ARG A 97 -4.86 12.09 -1.05
C ARG A 97 -3.71 12.43 -2.00
N CYS A 98 -4.01 12.67 -3.26
CA CYS A 98 -3.02 13.10 -4.25
C CYS A 98 -2.57 14.54 -3.98
N GLU A 99 -1.26 14.78 -3.94
CA GLU A 99 -0.70 16.14 -3.80
C GLU A 99 -0.82 16.93 -5.11
N GLY A 100 -0.55 16.27 -6.22
CA GLY A 100 -0.68 16.78 -7.58
C GLY A 100 -1.45 15.80 -8.46
N PRO A 101 -1.51 16.03 -9.78
CA PRO A 101 -2.00 15.01 -10.71
C PRO A 101 -1.20 13.72 -10.54
N ALA A 102 -1.88 12.59 -10.54
CA ALA A 102 -1.25 11.29 -10.33
C ALA A 102 -1.87 10.21 -11.24
N VAL A 103 -1.08 9.19 -11.54
CA VAL A 103 -1.55 7.98 -12.20
C VAL A 103 -1.37 6.82 -11.24
N VAL A 104 -2.43 6.07 -11.01
CA VAL A 104 -2.43 4.91 -10.12
C VAL A 104 -3.01 3.69 -10.83
N LEU A 105 -2.49 2.53 -10.49
CA LEU A 105 -3.06 1.26 -10.88
C LEU A 105 -3.93 0.73 -9.74
N ARG A 106 -5.23 0.58 -9.97
CA ARG A 106 -6.18 0.01 -9.03
C ARG A 106 -6.36 -1.48 -9.30
N VAL A 107 -6.14 -2.32 -8.29
CA VAL A 107 -6.35 -3.78 -8.36
C VAL A 107 -7.40 -4.19 -7.32
N PRO A 108 -8.51 -4.84 -7.72
CA PRO A 108 -9.50 -5.33 -6.77
C PRO A 108 -8.89 -6.34 -5.79
N ALA A 109 -9.27 -6.26 -4.52
CA ALA A 109 -8.78 -7.18 -3.47
C ALA A 109 -9.14 -8.66 -3.77
N THR A 110 -10.25 -8.90 -4.45
CA THR A 110 -10.71 -10.25 -4.82
C THR A 110 -9.69 -11.01 -5.65
N VAL A 111 -8.95 -10.31 -6.53
CA VAL A 111 -7.89 -10.93 -7.36
C VAL A 111 -6.78 -11.53 -6.50
N PHE A 112 -6.35 -10.79 -5.47
CA PHE A 112 -5.34 -11.30 -4.55
C PHE A 112 -5.87 -12.46 -3.71
N ASN A 113 -7.11 -12.38 -3.23
CA ASN A 113 -7.73 -13.45 -2.44
C ASN A 113 -7.78 -14.76 -3.25
N GLU A 114 -8.23 -14.72 -4.50
CA GLU A 114 -8.25 -15.88 -5.40
C GLU A 114 -6.84 -16.45 -5.65
N LEU A 115 -5.86 -15.57 -5.85
CA LEU A 115 -4.47 -15.98 -6.04
C LEU A 115 -3.88 -16.60 -4.77
N PHE A 116 -4.20 -16.08 -3.59
CA PHE A 116 -3.74 -16.62 -2.31
C PHE A 116 -4.26 -18.04 -2.04
N GLU A 117 -5.52 -18.32 -2.41
CA GLU A 117 -6.11 -19.65 -2.30
C GLU A 117 -5.44 -20.66 -3.24
N GLN A 118 -5.01 -20.22 -4.42
CA GLN A 118 -4.45 -21.07 -5.46
C GLN A 118 -2.93 -21.25 -5.37
N ASP A 119 -2.21 -20.28 -4.83
CA ASP A 119 -0.75 -20.25 -4.78
C ASP A 119 -0.24 -19.72 -3.43
N PRO A 120 0.00 -20.63 -2.46
CA PRO A 120 0.53 -20.25 -1.15
C PRO A 120 1.92 -19.57 -1.21
N ALA A 121 2.74 -19.88 -2.21
CA ALA A 121 4.04 -19.24 -2.37
C ALA A 121 3.89 -17.76 -2.79
N PHE A 122 2.92 -17.49 -3.69
CA PHE A 122 2.55 -16.13 -4.05
C PHE A 122 1.98 -15.38 -2.84
N ALA A 123 1.10 -16.02 -2.05
CA ALA A 123 0.55 -15.43 -0.83
C ALA A 123 1.66 -15.03 0.15
N TYR A 124 2.60 -15.93 0.42
CA TYR A 124 3.74 -15.66 1.29
C TYR A 124 4.59 -14.48 0.78
N ALA A 125 4.96 -14.49 -0.51
CA ALA A 125 5.76 -13.43 -1.11
C ALA A 125 5.06 -12.07 -1.05
N THR A 126 3.76 -12.04 -1.33
CA THR A 126 2.93 -10.82 -1.27
C THR A 126 2.85 -10.29 0.16
N LEU A 127 2.49 -11.13 1.12
CA LEU A 127 2.32 -10.71 2.52
C LEU A 127 3.66 -10.30 3.16
N SER A 128 4.77 -10.91 2.78
CA SER A 128 6.11 -10.47 3.20
C SER A 128 6.41 -9.05 2.74
N ARG A 129 6.07 -8.71 1.50
CA ARG A 129 6.24 -7.35 0.96
C ARG A 129 5.28 -6.34 1.59
N VAL A 130 4.07 -6.77 1.90
CA VAL A 130 3.12 -5.96 2.67
C VAL A 130 3.70 -5.65 4.05
N ALA A 131 4.29 -6.63 4.73
CA ALA A 131 4.92 -6.41 6.03
C ALA A 131 6.05 -5.37 5.97
N VAL A 132 6.91 -5.43 4.95
CA VAL A 132 7.94 -4.41 4.70
C VAL A 132 7.32 -3.03 4.47
N SER A 133 6.27 -2.95 3.63
CA SER A 133 5.57 -1.69 3.37
C SER A 133 4.99 -1.08 4.66
N VAL A 134 4.41 -1.90 5.53
CA VAL A 134 3.85 -1.45 6.82
C VAL A 134 4.97 -0.97 7.75
N ALA A 135 6.09 -1.69 7.82
CA ALA A 135 7.25 -1.29 8.62
C ALA A 135 7.79 0.07 8.18
N ASN A 136 7.98 0.27 6.87
CA ASN A 136 8.42 1.55 6.32
C ASN A 136 7.44 2.68 6.67
N ARG A 137 6.11 2.43 6.58
CA ARG A 137 5.09 3.42 6.98
C ARG A 137 5.20 3.81 8.44
N TYR A 138 5.46 2.83 9.31
CA TYR A 138 5.66 3.10 10.73
C TYR A 138 6.88 3.99 10.96
N GLU A 139 7.99 3.71 10.28
CA GLU A 139 9.22 4.50 10.36
C GLU A 139 9.01 5.92 9.85
N ASP A 140 8.39 6.08 8.67
CA ASP A 140 8.04 7.38 8.09
C ASP A 140 7.16 8.21 9.05
N ALA A 141 6.12 7.59 9.61
CA ALA A 141 5.21 8.26 10.53
C ALA A 141 5.93 8.68 11.82
N ARG A 142 6.80 7.84 12.35
CA ARG A 142 7.62 8.17 13.53
C ARG A 142 8.51 9.37 13.27
N ASP A 143 9.16 9.40 12.11
CA ASP A 143 10.10 10.48 11.75
C ASP A 143 9.36 11.81 11.52
N LEU A 144 8.21 11.77 10.86
CA LEU A 144 7.36 12.94 10.65
C LEU A 144 6.79 13.52 11.97
N LEU A 145 6.47 12.65 12.92
CA LEU A 145 5.95 13.06 14.23
C LEU A 145 7.07 13.42 15.22
N HIS A 146 8.34 13.38 14.81
CA HIS A 146 9.52 13.65 15.64
C HIS A 146 9.55 12.82 16.93
N LEU A 147 9.05 11.59 16.88
CA LEU A 147 9.10 10.68 18.01
C LEU A 147 10.54 10.19 18.20
N PRO A 148 11.09 10.24 19.42
CA PRO A 148 12.45 9.74 19.66
C PRO A 148 12.53 8.25 19.30
N PRO A 149 13.68 7.77 18.77
CA PRO A 149 13.89 6.34 18.57
C PRO A 149 13.68 5.61 19.90
N ARG A 150 13.01 4.46 19.87
CA ARG A 150 12.92 3.63 21.07
C ARG A 150 14.33 3.34 21.57
N GLN A 151 14.66 3.84 22.74
CA GLN A 151 15.88 3.44 23.43
C GLN A 151 15.77 1.93 23.65
N GLY A 152 16.78 1.22 23.19
CA GLY A 152 17.13 -0.18 23.19
C GLY A 152 16.27 -1.23 23.92
N PRO A 153 16.66 -2.50 23.84
CA PRO A 153 15.89 -3.55 24.48
C PRO A 153 15.73 -3.22 25.95
N VAL A 154 14.50 -3.26 26.44
CA VAL A 154 14.27 -3.37 27.88
C VAL A 154 14.97 -4.65 28.27
N ASP A 155 16.11 -4.55 28.95
CA ASP A 155 16.72 -5.66 29.65
C ASP A 155 15.70 -6.16 30.68
N GLY A 156 14.78 -6.99 30.18
CA GLY A 156 13.91 -7.80 31.00
C GLY A 156 14.77 -8.93 31.54
N GLY A 157 15.50 -8.65 32.60
CA GLY A 157 16.05 -9.72 33.43
C GLY A 157 14.87 -10.59 33.87
N VAL A 158 14.83 -11.79 33.29
CA VAL A 158 14.02 -12.89 33.83
C VAL A 158 14.80 -13.40 35.04
N PRO A 159 14.19 -13.51 36.22
CA PRO A 159 14.81 -14.11 37.40
C PRO A 159 15.10 -15.61 37.21
#